data_a31ee174f5ecbb9ff45ce5b94934dac0
#
_entry.id   a31ee174f5ecbb9ff45ce5b94934dac0
#
_cell.length_a   1.000
_cell.length_b   1.000
_cell.length_c   1.000
_cell.angle_alpha   90.00
_cell.angle_beta   90.00
_cell.angle_gamma   90.00
#
_symmetry.space_group_name_H-M   'P 1'
#
loop_
_entity.id
_entity.type
_entity.pdbx_description
1 polymer ?
#
loop_
_entity_poly.entity_id
_entity_poly.type
_entity_poly.pdbx_seq_one_letter_code
_entity_poly.pdbx_strand_id
1 'polypeptide(L)'
;MKEQLISLEDIRKIHPVFNKRYGNLLAKLGLKISGLDNVNKIYDHSKHLTGIDFCTHLLDGLGVKRSVVNGDIITQYKDQAFITVSNHAYGHVDGIAYIELLGSYNPQYKIMVNFLLGMIDTMAENFITVNPNHGNAFSEVSSLGGIKQCIAQIRAGHPWGLFPAGAISNLIRSEGKWKIED
;
A
#
# COMPACT_ATOMS: atom_id res chain seq x y z
N MET A 1 -0.92 18.82 3.97
CA MET A 1 -1.31 17.52 4.56
C MET A 1 -2.81 17.36 4.42
N LYS A 2 -3.28 16.21 3.98
CA LYS A 2 -4.71 15.91 3.89
C LYS A 2 -5.34 15.84 5.28
N GLU A 3 -6.59 16.28 5.42
CA GLU A 3 -7.34 16.12 6.69
C GLU A 3 -7.73 14.67 6.97
N GLN A 4 -7.91 13.87 5.92
CA GLN A 4 -8.26 12.45 5.99
C GLN A 4 -7.41 11.66 4.99
N LEU A 5 -7.04 10.43 5.34
CA LEU A 5 -6.30 9.52 4.47
C LEU A 5 -7.10 9.25 3.19
N ILE A 6 -8.38 8.93 3.36
CA ILE A 6 -9.34 8.69 2.29
C ILE A 6 -10.54 9.61 2.51
N SER A 7 -10.71 10.57 1.62
CA SER A 7 -11.81 11.51 1.64
C SER A 7 -13.00 11.00 0.80
N LEU A 8 -14.16 11.63 0.99
CA LEU A 8 -15.32 11.38 0.12
C LEU A 8 -15.04 11.77 -1.34
N GLU A 9 -14.17 12.75 -1.56
CA GLU A 9 -13.75 13.15 -2.90
C GLU A 9 -12.89 12.08 -3.57
N ASP A 10 -12.00 11.43 -2.82
CA ASP A 10 -11.19 10.33 -3.33
C ASP A 10 -12.08 9.15 -3.75
N ILE A 11 -13.10 8.82 -2.94
CA ILE A 11 -14.08 7.77 -3.29
C ILE A 11 -14.87 8.12 -4.55
N ARG A 12 -15.27 9.37 -4.73
CA ARG A 12 -15.97 9.81 -5.95
C ARG A 12 -15.14 9.65 -7.22
N LYS A 13 -13.81 9.75 -7.12
CA LYS A 13 -12.89 9.52 -8.24
C LYS A 13 -12.79 8.03 -8.61
N ILE A 14 -13.02 7.13 -7.64
CA ILE A 14 -12.89 5.68 -7.87
C ILE A 14 -14.03 5.14 -8.77
N HIS A 15 -15.28 5.60 -8.56
CA HIS A 15 -16.40 5.08 -9.35
C HIS A 15 -17.51 6.13 -9.54
N PRO A 16 -18.05 6.28 -10.78
CA PRO A 16 -19.10 7.27 -11.12
C PRO A 16 -20.39 7.15 -10.30
N VAL A 17 -20.69 5.97 -9.72
CA VAL A 17 -21.89 5.76 -8.91
C VAL A 17 -21.94 6.69 -7.69
N PHE A 18 -20.78 7.08 -7.15
CA PHE A 18 -20.67 7.97 -6.00
C PHE A 18 -20.91 9.44 -6.33
N ASN A 19 -21.03 9.80 -7.61
CA ASN A 19 -21.40 11.14 -8.08
C ASN A 19 -22.92 11.33 -8.25
N LYS A 20 -23.74 10.28 -8.03
CA LYS A 20 -25.20 10.34 -8.12
C LYS A 20 -25.82 10.93 -6.84
N ARG A 21 -27.14 11.24 -6.91
CA ARG A 21 -27.92 11.90 -5.85
C ARG A 21 -27.75 11.31 -4.44
N TYR A 22 -27.54 10.00 -4.33
CA TYR A 22 -27.30 9.28 -3.06
C TYR A 22 -25.83 8.86 -2.87
N GLY A 23 -24.92 9.33 -3.73
CA GLY A 23 -23.52 8.93 -3.75
C GLY A 23 -22.79 9.20 -2.43
N ASN A 24 -23.09 10.32 -1.76
CA ASN A 24 -22.50 10.65 -0.46
C ASN A 24 -22.91 9.68 0.65
N LEU A 25 -24.18 9.25 0.65
CA LEU A 25 -24.67 8.30 1.64
C LEU A 25 -24.03 6.92 1.40
N LEU A 26 -23.96 6.50 0.15
CA LEU A 26 -23.32 5.23 -0.26
C LEU A 26 -21.82 5.25 0.05
N ALA A 27 -21.12 6.36 -0.22
CA ALA A 27 -19.71 6.50 0.09
C ALA A 27 -19.45 6.44 1.62
N LYS A 28 -20.23 7.16 2.42
CA LYS A 28 -20.13 7.10 3.90
C LYS A 28 -20.41 5.71 4.44
N LEU A 29 -21.43 5.04 3.92
CA LEU A 29 -21.76 3.66 4.29
C LEU A 29 -20.64 2.71 3.89
N GLY A 30 -20.07 2.87 2.70
CA GLY A 30 -18.93 2.11 2.22
C GLY A 30 -17.70 2.27 3.11
N LEU A 31 -17.34 3.50 3.49
CA LEU A 31 -16.25 3.78 4.44
C LEU A 31 -16.47 3.07 5.78
N LYS A 32 -17.68 3.12 6.29
CA LYS A 32 -18.02 2.50 7.58
C LYS A 32 -17.97 0.97 7.52
N ILE A 33 -18.54 0.36 6.46
CA ILE A 33 -18.54 -1.10 6.28
C ILE A 33 -17.13 -1.64 6.02
N SER A 34 -16.32 -0.91 5.25
CA SER A 34 -14.93 -1.30 4.95
C SER A 34 -13.95 -1.09 6.12
N GLY A 35 -14.39 -0.48 7.22
CA GLY A 35 -13.50 -0.14 8.35
C GLY A 35 -12.56 1.05 8.08
N LEU A 36 -12.66 1.71 6.93
CA LEU A 36 -11.82 2.86 6.57
C LEU A 36 -12.04 4.07 7.49
N ASP A 37 -13.19 4.15 8.17
CA ASP A 37 -13.41 5.15 9.22
C ASP A 37 -12.41 4.99 10.38
N ASN A 38 -12.07 3.75 10.76
CA ASN A 38 -11.07 3.50 11.79
C ASN A 38 -9.67 3.87 11.29
N VAL A 39 -9.35 3.57 10.03
CA VAL A 39 -8.09 3.97 9.41
C VAL A 39 -7.95 5.49 9.39
N ASN A 40 -9.01 6.22 9.04
CA ASN A 40 -9.02 7.69 9.07
C ASN A 40 -8.81 8.26 10.50
N LYS A 41 -9.37 7.62 11.53
CA LYS A 41 -9.14 8.03 12.94
C LYS A 41 -7.67 7.83 13.35
N ILE A 42 -7.08 6.68 13.00
CA ILE A 42 -5.68 6.41 13.29
C ILE A 42 -4.80 7.40 12.52
N TYR A 43 -5.13 7.66 11.26
CA TYR A 43 -4.42 8.65 10.43
C TYR A 43 -4.46 10.04 11.06
N ASP A 44 -5.60 10.48 11.57
CA ASP A 44 -5.72 11.81 12.19
C ASP A 44 -4.76 11.99 13.37
N HIS A 45 -4.50 10.92 14.12
CA HIS A 45 -3.53 10.93 15.22
C HIS A 45 -2.08 10.80 14.74
N SER A 46 -1.84 10.27 13.55
CA SER A 46 -0.51 9.93 13.02
C SER A 46 -0.07 10.78 11.84
N LYS A 47 -0.92 11.66 11.33
CA LYS A 47 -0.64 12.45 10.10
C LYS A 47 0.59 13.34 10.18
N HIS A 48 1.10 13.60 11.38
CA HIS A 48 2.36 14.34 11.59
C HIS A 48 3.61 13.46 11.42
N LEU A 49 3.43 12.13 11.34
CA LEU A 49 4.48 11.15 11.09
C LEU A 49 4.59 10.87 9.58
N THR A 50 5.76 10.44 9.14
CA THR A 50 5.99 10.01 7.75
C THR A 50 6.79 8.71 7.72
N GLY A 51 6.78 8.04 6.56
CA GLY A 51 7.60 6.86 6.31
C GLY A 51 7.39 5.75 7.33
N ILE A 52 8.47 5.24 7.88
CA ILE A 52 8.49 4.09 8.80
C ILE A 52 7.69 4.38 10.08
N ASP A 53 7.87 5.56 10.67
CA ASP A 53 7.19 5.94 11.90
C ASP A 53 5.67 5.97 11.72
N PHE A 54 5.21 6.48 10.57
CA PHE A 54 3.80 6.42 10.22
C PHE A 54 3.32 4.97 10.08
N CYS A 55 4.08 4.11 9.40
CA CYS A 55 3.73 2.70 9.22
C CYS A 55 3.61 1.96 10.56
N THR A 56 4.58 2.15 11.46
CA THR A 56 4.58 1.55 12.81
C THR A 56 3.33 1.98 13.57
N HIS A 57 3.08 3.29 13.62
CA HIS A 57 1.93 3.83 14.37
C HIS A 57 0.59 3.34 13.80
N LEU A 58 0.48 3.24 12.47
CA LEU A 58 -0.73 2.75 11.80
C LEU A 58 -0.96 1.26 12.10
N LEU A 59 0.07 0.41 12.01
CA LEU A 59 -0.05 -1.02 12.31
C LEU A 59 -0.40 -1.28 13.78
N ASP A 60 0.21 -0.54 14.70
CA ASP A 60 -0.08 -0.63 16.13
C ASP A 60 -1.52 -0.19 16.43
N GLY A 61 -1.96 0.92 15.85
CA GLY A 61 -3.33 1.41 15.99
C GLY A 61 -4.39 0.47 15.43
N LEU A 62 -4.04 -0.32 14.41
CA LEU A 62 -4.88 -1.39 13.86
C LEU A 62 -4.79 -2.69 14.68
N GLY A 63 -3.93 -2.77 15.68
CA GLY A 63 -3.73 -3.97 16.50
C GLY A 63 -3.04 -5.12 15.75
N VAL A 64 -2.30 -4.80 14.67
CA VAL A 64 -1.59 -5.80 13.86
C VAL A 64 -0.36 -6.30 14.63
N LYS A 65 -0.36 -7.57 15.00
CA LYS A 65 0.79 -8.25 15.58
C LYS A 65 1.71 -8.75 14.47
N ARG A 66 2.99 -8.40 14.55
CA ARG A 66 4.01 -8.77 13.57
C ARG A 66 5.08 -9.64 14.24
N SER A 67 5.52 -10.67 13.54
CA SER A 67 6.69 -11.45 13.94
C SER A 67 7.55 -11.73 12.71
N VAL A 68 8.85 -11.64 12.87
CA VAL A 68 9.82 -11.86 11.79
C VAL A 68 10.59 -13.14 12.10
N VAL A 69 10.56 -14.07 11.16
CA VAL A 69 11.35 -15.31 11.24
C VAL A 69 12.55 -15.17 10.31
N ASN A 70 13.74 -15.51 10.77
CA ASN A 70 15.00 -15.39 10.02
C ASN A 70 15.34 -13.94 9.59
N GLY A 71 14.94 -12.95 10.38
CA GLY A 71 15.20 -11.53 10.10
C GLY A 71 16.68 -11.16 10.01
N ASP A 72 17.57 -11.96 10.59
CA ASP A 72 19.02 -11.86 10.50
C ASP A 72 19.53 -11.91 9.05
N ILE A 73 18.82 -12.60 8.17
CA ILE A 73 19.13 -12.64 6.73
C ILE A 73 19.10 -11.22 6.14
N ILE A 74 18.13 -10.41 6.51
CA ILE A 74 17.98 -9.03 5.98
C ILE A 74 19.21 -8.19 6.34
N THR A 75 19.75 -8.39 7.54
CA THR A 75 20.92 -7.65 8.02
C THR A 75 22.15 -7.83 7.13
N GLN A 76 22.28 -8.99 6.46
CA GLN A 76 23.39 -9.30 5.55
C GLN A 76 23.31 -8.46 4.26
N TYR A 77 22.13 -7.96 3.89
CA TYR A 77 21.87 -7.24 2.65
C TYR A 77 21.52 -5.76 2.86
N LYS A 78 21.51 -5.26 4.10
CA LYS A 78 21.03 -3.90 4.44
C LYS A 78 21.70 -2.77 3.65
N ASP A 79 22.97 -2.95 3.28
CA ASP A 79 23.79 -1.97 2.58
C ASP A 79 23.89 -2.28 1.06
N GLN A 80 23.04 -3.15 0.55
CA GLN A 80 23.07 -3.59 -0.84
C GLN A 80 21.73 -3.35 -1.53
N ALA A 81 21.76 -3.27 -2.86
CA ALA A 81 20.55 -3.31 -3.68
C ALA A 81 20.00 -4.74 -3.71
N PHE A 82 18.73 -4.89 -3.41
CA PHE A 82 17.99 -6.15 -3.58
C PHE A 82 16.54 -5.88 -3.96
N ILE A 83 15.88 -6.91 -4.46
CA ILE A 83 14.45 -6.86 -4.76
C ILE A 83 13.76 -7.87 -3.86
N THR A 84 12.71 -7.42 -3.14
CA THR A 84 11.82 -8.31 -2.41
C THR A 84 10.60 -8.65 -3.21
N VAL A 85 10.18 -9.90 -3.12
CA VAL A 85 8.92 -10.39 -3.68
C VAL A 85 8.14 -11.11 -2.59
N SER A 86 6.83 -10.94 -2.58
CA SER A 86 5.95 -11.57 -1.58
C SER A 86 4.58 -11.87 -2.17
N ASN A 87 3.84 -12.78 -1.53
CA ASN A 87 2.41 -12.90 -1.67
C ASN A 87 1.70 -11.64 -1.11
N HIS A 88 0.42 -11.48 -1.42
CA HIS A 88 -0.36 -10.28 -1.08
C HIS A 88 -1.68 -10.66 -0.40
N ALA A 89 -1.58 -11.33 0.74
CA ALA A 89 -2.72 -11.94 1.43
C ALA A 89 -3.61 -10.94 2.16
N TYR A 90 -3.04 -9.86 2.71
CA TYR A 90 -3.74 -8.89 3.56
C TYR A 90 -3.82 -7.49 2.94
N GLY A 91 -3.55 -7.36 1.66
CA GLY A 91 -3.68 -6.12 0.91
C GLY A 91 -2.77 -5.00 1.42
N HIS A 92 -3.33 -3.84 1.72
CA HIS A 92 -2.54 -2.67 2.13
C HIS A 92 -1.69 -2.91 3.38
N VAL A 93 -2.13 -3.81 4.28
CA VAL A 93 -1.38 -4.15 5.51
C VAL A 93 -0.03 -4.77 5.17
N ASP A 94 0.05 -5.60 4.12
CA ASP A 94 1.32 -6.20 3.69
C ASP A 94 2.32 -5.13 3.27
N GLY A 95 1.88 -4.17 2.44
CA GLY A 95 2.72 -3.07 1.98
C GLY A 95 3.25 -2.20 3.12
N ILE A 96 2.38 -1.89 4.10
CA ILE A 96 2.75 -1.10 5.27
C ILE A 96 3.75 -1.86 6.15
N ALA A 97 3.51 -3.17 6.37
CA ALA A 97 4.42 -4.02 7.14
C ALA A 97 5.79 -4.19 6.46
N TYR A 98 5.82 -4.25 5.12
CA TYR A 98 7.06 -4.29 4.36
C TYR A 98 7.87 -3.00 4.48
N ILE A 99 7.21 -1.84 4.39
CA ILE A 99 7.89 -0.55 4.57
C ILE A 99 8.42 -0.43 6.00
N GLU A 100 7.63 -0.81 7.01
CA GLU A 100 8.09 -0.80 8.40
C GLU A 100 9.31 -1.72 8.59
N LEU A 101 9.19 -2.98 8.18
CA LEU A 101 10.25 -3.97 8.38
C LEU A 101 11.51 -3.62 7.57
N LEU A 102 11.39 -3.53 6.25
CA LEU A 102 12.56 -3.38 5.39
C LEU A 102 13.13 -1.97 5.40
N GLY A 103 12.28 -0.96 5.61
CA GLY A 103 12.69 0.41 5.83
C GLY A 103 13.51 0.59 7.11
N SER A 104 13.23 -0.19 8.17
CA SER A 104 14.05 -0.15 9.39
C SER A 104 15.48 -0.66 9.18
N TYR A 105 15.70 -1.56 8.22
CA TYR A 105 17.04 -2.01 7.82
C TYR A 105 17.70 -1.08 6.80
N ASN A 106 16.92 -0.55 5.86
CA ASN A 106 17.39 0.40 4.85
C ASN A 106 16.34 1.48 4.60
N PRO A 107 16.53 2.72 5.11
CA PRO A 107 15.57 3.82 4.96
C PRO A 107 15.26 4.20 3.51
N GLN A 108 16.10 3.78 2.56
CA GLN A 108 15.86 4.00 1.12
C GLN A 108 14.94 2.95 0.49
N TYR A 109 14.44 1.98 1.29
CA TYR A 109 13.53 0.96 0.78
C TYR A 109 12.24 1.58 0.24
N LYS A 110 11.85 1.13 -0.96
CA LYS A 110 10.59 1.52 -1.60
C LYS A 110 9.80 0.30 -2.02
N ILE A 111 8.50 0.46 -2.15
CA ILE A 111 7.62 -0.61 -2.64
C ILE A 111 6.86 -0.14 -3.88
N MET A 112 6.76 -1.01 -4.88
CA MET A 112 5.95 -0.76 -6.06
C MET A 112 4.47 -0.91 -5.71
N VAL A 113 3.69 0.12 -6.00
CA VAL A 113 2.26 0.18 -5.66
C VAL A 113 1.43 0.74 -6.81
N ASN A 114 0.12 0.51 -6.75
CA ASN A 114 -0.83 1.19 -7.63
C ASN A 114 -0.75 2.70 -7.40
N PHE A 115 -0.82 3.48 -8.49
CA PHE A 115 -0.73 4.95 -8.46
C PHE A 115 -1.71 5.62 -7.47
N LEU A 116 -2.86 5.00 -7.19
CA LEU A 116 -3.83 5.51 -6.21
C LEU A 116 -3.23 5.63 -4.80
N LEU A 117 -2.31 4.74 -4.44
CA LEU A 117 -1.63 4.81 -3.14
C LEU A 117 -0.62 5.96 -3.06
N GLY A 118 -0.13 6.45 -4.20
CA GLY A 118 0.69 7.67 -4.25
C GLY A 118 -0.02 8.93 -3.76
N MET A 119 -1.35 8.90 -3.54
CA MET A 119 -2.10 9.98 -2.92
C MET A 119 -1.96 10.04 -1.39
N ILE A 120 -1.28 9.06 -0.78
CA ILE A 120 -1.02 9.00 0.66
C ILE A 120 0.28 9.74 0.94
N ASP A 121 0.17 11.02 1.27
CA ASP A 121 1.33 11.92 1.44
C ASP A 121 2.33 11.43 2.49
N THR A 122 1.84 10.83 3.58
CA THR A 122 2.66 10.32 4.70
C THR A 122 3.58 9.16 4.33
N MET A 123 3.31 8.48 3.22
CA MET A 123 4.07 7.32 2.73
C MET A 123 4.63 7.54 1.31
N ALA A 124 4.41 8.71 0.71
CA ALA A 124 4.73 8.96 -0.70
C ALA A 124 6.21 8.68 -1.04
N GLU A 125 7.12 8.97 -0.12
CA GLU A 125 8.55 8.73 -0.28
C GLU A 125 8.92 7.23 -0.35
N ASN A 126 8.08 6.36 0.19
CA ASN A 126 8.29 4.91 0.21
C ASN A 126 7.64 4.20 -1.00
N PHE A 127 6.98 4.94 -1.88
CA PHE A 127 6.26 4.36 -3.00
C PHE A 127 6.96 4.58 -4.34
N ILE A 128 6.92 3.55 -5.19
CA ILE A 128 7.13 3.64 -6.63
C ILE A 128 5.78 3.34 -7.27
N THR A 129 5.15 4.34 -7.86
CA THR A 129 3.79 4.20 -8.37
C THR A 129 3.77 3.71 -9.82
N VAL A 130 2.88 2.75 -10.09
CA VAL A 130 2.61 2.21 -11.43
C VAL A 130 1.10 2.20 -11.69
N ASN A 131 0.73 2.23 -12.96
CA ASN A 131 -0.66 2.04 -13.37
C ASN A 131 -0.83 0.63 -13.97
N PRO A 132 -1.46 -0.31 -13.25
CA PRO A 132 -1.65 -1.67 -13.75
C PRO A 132 -2.68 -1.77 -14.87
N ASN A 133 -3.54 -0.74 -15.05
CA ASN A 133 -4.65 -0.77 -15.98
C ASN A 133 -4.33 -0.01 -17.26
N HIS A 134 -3.91 -0.70 -18.31
CA HIS A 134 -3.82 -0.15 -19.65
C HIS A 134 -5.22 -0.01 -20.27
N GLY A 135 -5.62 1.22 -20.61
CA GLY A 135 -6.82 1.48 -21.40
C GLY A 135 -8.06 2.01 -20.66
N ASN A 136 -8.00 2.29 -19.37
CA ASN A 136 -9.08 2.94 -18.61
C ASN A 136 -8.90 4.47 -18.52
N ALA A 137 -9.90 5.17 -17.97
CA ALA A 137 -9.94 6.64 -17.82
C ALA A 137 -8.73 7.26 -17.09
N PHE A 138 -7.88 6.43 -16.48
CA PHE A 138 -6.61 6.80 -15.82
C PHE A 138 -5.37 6.46 -16.67
N SER A 139 -5.54 6.25 -17.99
CA SER A 139 -4.46 5.85 -18.90
C SER A 139 -3.33 6.88 -19.05
N GLU A 140 -3.52 8.10 -18.57
CA GLU A 140 -2.48 9.15 -18.58
C GLU A 140 -1.31 8.86 -17.61
N VAL A 141 -1.53 8.05 -16.58
CA VAL A 141 -0.47 7.62 -15.66
C VAL A 141 0.28 6.44 -16.27
N SER A 142 1.45 6.71 -16.82
CA SER A 142 2.29 5.68 -17.46
C SER A 142 3.04 4.85 -16.43
N SER A 143 2.97 3.52 -16.53
CA SER A 143 3.81 2.58 -15.77
C SER A 143 5.31 2.71 -16.09
N LEU A 144 5.66 3.27 -17.25
CA LEU A 144 7.08 3.45 -17.67
C LEU A 144 7.86 4.32 -16.68
N GLY A 145 7.23 5.33 -16.09
CA GLY A 145 7.83 6.17 -15.07
C GLY A 145 8.21 5.38 -13.82
N GLY A 146 7.31 4.53 -13.33
CA GLY A 146 7.54 3.66 -12.18
C GLY A 146 8.64 2.62 -12.46
N ILE A 147 8.63 1.99 -13.63
CA ILE A 147 9.68 1.03 -14.02
C ILE A 147 11.06 1.70 -14.07
N LYS A 148 11.16 2.92 -14.64
CA LYS A 148 12.40 3.69 -14.64
C LYS A 148 12.87 4.01 -13.21
N GLN A 149 11.96 4.32 -12.30
CA GLN A 149 12.29 4.54 -10.88
C GLN A 149 12.81 3.26 -10.22
N CYS A 150 12.22 2.08 -10.48
CA CYS A 150 12.73 0.81 -9.98
C CYS A 150 14.18 0.54 -10.45
N ILE A 151 14.46 0.78 -11.72
CA ILE A 151 15.82 0.63 -12.28
C ILE A 151 16.78 1.63 -11.64
N ALA A 152 16.36 2.88 -11.48
CA ALA A 152 17.15 3.91 -10.83
C ALA A 152 17.45 3.57 -9.36
N GLN A 153 16.47 3.03 -8.64
CA GLN A 153 16.60 2.60 -7.24
C GLN A 153 17.71 1.55 -7.11
N ILE A 154 17.69 0.49 -7.92
CA ILE A 154 18.72 -0.56 -7.93
C ILE A 154 20.09 -0.01 -8.33
N ARG A 155 20.17 0.83 -9.38
CA ARG A 155 21.42 1.44 -9.82
C ARG A 155 22.04 2.36 -8.76
N ALA A 156 21.22 2.97 -7.92
CA ALA A 156 21.67 3.77 -6.80
C ALA A 156 22.12 2.93 -5.57
N GLY A 157 22.02 1.60 -5.64
CA GLY A 157 22.38 0.72 -4.54
C GLY A 157 21.25 0.52 -3.51
N HIS A 158 20.00 0.93 -3.85
CA HIS A 158 18.89 0.91 -2.92
C HIS A 158 17.91 -0.24 -3.21
N PRO A 159 17.33 -0.88 -2.16
CA PRO A 159 16.37 -1.96 -2.33
C PRO A 159 14.97 -1.44 -2.66
N TRP A 160 14.18 -2.30 -3.31
CA TRP A 160 12.75 -2.09 -3.48
C TRP A 160 12.00 -3.43 -3.54
N GLY A 161 10.67 -3.38 -3.41
CA GLY A 161 9.83 -4.58 -3.38
C GLY A 161 8.59 -4.49 -4.23
N LEU A 162 8.01 -5.65 -4.53
CA LEU A 162 6.75 -5.77 -5.24
C LEU A 162 5.96 -7.01 -4.79
N PHE A 163 4.67 -6.98 -5.07
CA PHE A 163 3.76 -8.10 -4.99
C PHE A 163 3.47 -8.61 -6.41
N PRO A 164 4.10 -9.71 -6.87
CA PRO A 164 4.00 -10.15 -8.27
C PRO A 164 2.58 -10.52 -8.71
N ALA A 165 1.73 -10.96 -7.80
CA ALA A 165 0.32 -11.24 -8.07
C ALA A 165 -0.45 -10.02 -8.60
N GLY A 166 0.00 -8.79 -8.27
CA GLY A 166 -0.61 -7.53 -8.72
C GLY A 166 -2.01 -7.26 -8.14
N ALA A 167 -2.55 -8.19 -7.38
CA ALA A 167 -3.84 -8.11 -6.71
C ALA A 167 -3.76 -8.79 -5.33
N ILE A 168 -4.71 -8.46 -4.47
CA ILE A 168 -4.85 -9.10 -3.16
C ILE A 168 -5.33 -10.54 -3.38
N SER A 169 -4.74 -11.49 -2.66
CA SER A 169 -5.16 -12.89 -2.67
C SER A 169 -6.65 -13.03 -2.34
N ASN A 170 -7.36 -13.87 -3.08
CA ASN A 170 -8.78 -14.11 -2.89
C ASN A 170 -9.03 -15.28 -1.95
N LEU A 171 -10.04 -15.13 -1.07
CA LEU A 171 -10.53 -16.24 -0.28
C LEU A 171 -11.64 -16.94 -1.05
N ILE A 172 -11.36 -18.11 -1.57
CA ILE A 172 -12.31 -18.93 -2.33
C ILE A 172 -12.79 -20.13 -1.52
N ARG A 173 -14.02 -20.59 -1.78
CA ARG A 173 -14.53 -21.83 -1.20
C ARG A 173 -14.53 -22.91 -2.27
N SER A 174 -13.64 -23.88 -2.11
CA SER A 174 -13.51 -25.05 -3.00
C SER A 174 -13.60 -26.33 -2.18
N GLU A 175 -14.43 -27.29 -2.63
CA GLU A 175 -14.63 -28.60 -1.98
C GLU A 175 -15.04 -28.48 -0.49
N GLY A 176 -15.85 -27.47 -0.16
CA GLY A 176 -16.32 -27.23 1.21
C GLY A 176 -15.29 -26.59 2.15
N LYS A 177 -14.06 -26.32 1.69
CA LYS A 177 -12.98 -25.69 2.45
C LYS A 177 -12.67 -24.30 1.90
N TRP A 178 -12.23 -23.41 2.79
CA TRP A 178 -11.68 -22.11 2.40
C TRP A 178 -10.23 -22.28 1.95
N LYS A 179 -9.90 -21.74 0.78
CA LYS A 179 -8.54 -21.70 0.22
C LYS A 179 -8.20 -20.25 -0.13
N ILE A 180 -6.92 -19.89 -0.03
CA ILE A 180 -6.38 -18.65 -0.56
C ILE A 180 -5.93 -18.93 -1.99
N GLU A 181 -6.36 -18.11 -2.92
CA GLU A 181 -5.96 -18.13 -4.33
C GLU A 181 -5.16 -16.85 -4.61
N ASP A 182 -3.92 -17.02 -5.03
CA ASP A 182 -2.99 -15.94 -5.38
C ASP A 182 -3.03 -15.64 -6.88
#